data_a0d6553a9e8933356e54c9564f55510f
#
_entry.id   a0d6553a9e8933356e54c9564f55510f
#
_cell.length_a   1.000
_cell.length_b   1.000
_cell.length_c   1.000
_cell.angle_alpha   90.00
_cell.angle_beta   90.00
_cell.angle_gamma   90.00
#
_symmetry.space_group_name_H-M   'P 1'
#
loop_
_entity.id
_entity.type
_entity.pdbx_description
1 polymer ?
#
loop_
_entity_poly.entity_id
_entity_poly.type
_entity_poly.pdbx_seq_one_letter_code
_entity_poly.pdbx_strand_id
1 'polypeptide(L)'
;MADFFVHSSSFVDEGAVVGAGTKIWHFSHVLPGAVIGERCNLGQNVVVMGGTRIGNNVKIQNNVSIYEGVELEDDVFCGPSCVFTNVTNPRSHVSRKHEYKRTLVRRGSTIGANATIVCGVTLGEYSFVGAGAVVTTDVLPYGLMVGVPARRIGWMSRCGERLTVTGGRAVCAACGTKYEESGGILRPIA
;
A
#
# COMPACT_ATOMS: atom_id res chain seq x y z
N MET A 1 -11.10 -19.92 -18.95
CA MET A 1 -9.92 -19.08 -19.22
C MET A 1 -9.85 -18.03 -18.12
N ALA A 2 -8.66 -17.74 -17.62
CA ALA A 2 -8.51 -16.70 -16.60
C ALA A 2 -8.98 -15.35 -17.17
N ASP A 3 -9.83 -14.63 -16.46
CA ASP A 3 -10.39 -13.34 -16.88
C ASP A 3 -9.46 -12.18 -16.46
N PHE A 4 -8.15 -12.36 -16.59
CA PHE A 4 -7.13 -11.36 -16.31
C PHE A 4 -6.06 -11.34 -17.41
N PHE A 5 -5.37 -10.20 -17.54
CA PHE A 5 -4.31 -10.00 -18.51
C PHE A 5 -2.93 -10.23 -17.91
N VAL A 6 -2.07 -11.02 -18.59
CA VAL A 6 -0.64 -11.16 -18.27
C VAL A 6 0.17 -10.91 -19.52
N HIS A 7 1.11 -9.98 -19.46
CA HIS A 7 2.05 -9.74 -20.55
C HIS A 7 2.97 -10.96 -20.74
N SER A 8 3.31 -11.29 -22.00
CA SER A 8 4.08 -12.49 -22.38
C SER A 8 5.47 -12.60 -21.73
N SER A 9 6.02 -11.50 -21.22
CA SER A 9 7.29 -11.48 -20.48
C SER A 9 7.12 -11.65 -18.96
N SER A 10 5.90 -11.90 -18.48
CA SER A 10 5.59 -12.03 -17.05
C SER A 10 5.15 -13.43 -16.71
N PHE A 11 5.31 -13.80 -15.45
CA PHE A 11 4.99 -15.13 -14.94
C PHE A 11 3.96 -15.04 -13.83
N VAL A 12 2.97 -15.92 -13.89
CA VAL A 12 2.03 -16.24 -12.82
C VAL A 12 2.16 -17.72 -12.56
N ASP A 13 2.76 -18.07 -11.45
CA ASP A 13 3.05 -19.47 -11.13
C ASP A 13 1.77 -20.20 -10.71
N GLU A 14 1.79 -21.52 -10.89
CA GLU A 14 0.72 -22.40 -10.42
C GLU A 14 0.53 -22.24 -8.90
N GLY A 15 -0.73 -22.15 -8.45
CA GLY A 15 -1.06 -21.90 -7.05
C GLY A 15 -1.17 -20.42 -6.67
N ALA A 16 -0.90 -19.49 -7.59
CA ALA A 16 -1.28 -18.10 -7.44
C ALA A 16 -2.75 -17.89 -7.85
N VAL A 17 -3.45 -16.99 -7.17
CA VAL A 17 -4.84 -16.62 -7.48
C VAL A 17 -4.89 -15.17 -7.93
N VAL A 18 -5.47 -14.92 -9.11
CA VAL A 18 -5.61 -13.56 -9.68
C VAL A 18 -7.06 -13.33 -10.09
N GLY A 19 -7.66 -12.25 -9.57
CA GLY A 19 -9.05 -11.89 -9.83
C GLY A 19 -9.28 -11.27 -11.21
N ALA A 20 -10.55 -11.27 -11.61
CA ALA A 20 -11.01 -10.81 -12.92
C ALA A 20 -10.64 -9.34 -13.19
N GLY A 21 -10.32 -9.03 -14.45
CA GLY A 21 -9.97 -7.67 -14.90
C GLY A 21 -8.62 -7.15 -14.41
N THR A 22 -7.86 -7.94 -13.64
CA THR A 22 -6.50 -7.58 -13.22
C THR A 22 -5.54 -7.59 -14.40
N LYS A 23 -4.57 -6.67 -14.41
CA LYS A 23 -3.56 -6.55 -15.48
C LYS A 23 -2.17 -6.65 -14.88
N ILE A 24 -1.35 -7.55 -15.42
CA ILE A 24 0.04 -7.77 -15.02
C ILE A 24 0.92 -7.42 -16.22
N TRP A 25 1.69 -6.35 -16.06
CA TRP A 25 2.52 -5.80 -17.13
C TRP A 25 3.90 -6.47 -17.18
N HIS A 26 4.81 -5.95 -17.99
CA HIS A 26 6.09 -6.53 -18.39
C HIS A 26 6.98 -6.94 -17.20
N PHE A 27 7.67 -8.07 -17.35
CA PHE A 27 8.74 -8.55 -16.45
C PHE A 27 8.31 -8.70 -14.99
N SER A 28 7.05 -8.94 -14.74
CA SER A 28 6.51 -9.16 -13.39
C SER A 28 6.41 -10.63 -13.07
N HIS A 29 6.44 -10.97 -11.78
CA HIS A 29 6.36 -12.35 -11.31
C HIS A 29 5.41 -12.44 -10.10
N VAL A 30 4.39 -13.27 -10.23
CA VAL A 30 3.46 -13.62 -9.15
C VAL A 30 3.73 -15.05 -8.71
N LEU A 31 4.19 -15.24 -7.48
CA LEU A 31 4.64 -16.52 -6.96
C LEU A 31 3.47 -17.35 -6.38
N PRO A 32 3.67 -18.67 -6.20
CA PRO A 32 2.66 -19.57 -5.64
C PRO A 32 2.17 -19.11 -4.28
N GLY A 33 0.86 -19.22 -4.03
CA GLY A 33 0.23 -18.80 -2.76
C GLY A 33 -0.02 -17.30 -2.61
N ALA A 34 0.30 -16.48 -3.61
CA ALA A 34 -0.14 -15.10 -3.68
C ALA A 34 -1.63 -15.01 -4.06
N VAL A 35 -2.38 -14.10 -3.44
CA VAL A 35 -3.79 -13.85 -3.74
C VAL A 35 -3.96 -12.39 -4.12
N ILE A 36 -4.40 -12.14 -5.35
CA ILE A 36 -4.64 -10.81 -5.92
C ILE A 36 -6.11 -10.71 -6.30
N GLY A 37 -6.78 -9.65 -5.84
CA GLY A 37 -8.17 -9.38 -6.13
C GLY A 37 -8.42 -8.95 -7.57
N GLU A 38 -9.62 -8.41 -7.79
CA GLU A 38 -10.11 -8.00 -9.10
C GLU A 38 -9.66 -6.59 -9.48
N ARG A 39 -9.59 -6.30 -10.80
CA ARG A 39 -9.35 -4.98 -11.38
C ARG A 39 -8.06 -4.30 -10.87
N CYS A 40 -7.09 -5.09 -10.42
CA CYS A 40 -5.78 -4.59 -10.05
C CYS A 40 -4.93 -4.23 -11.27
N ASN A 41 -3.93 -3.39 -11.07
CA ASN A 41 -2.95 -3.06 -12.10
C ASN A 41 -1.54 -3.15 -11.53
N LEU A 42 -0.80 -4.16 -11.96
CA LEU A 42 0.59 -4.40 -11.58
C LEU A 42 1.47 -3.89 -12.71
N GLY A 43 2.23 -2.85 -12.43
CA GLY A 43 3.15 -2.23 -13.37
C GLY A 43 4.32 -3.13 -13.76
N GLN A 44 5.26 -2.58 -14.50
CA GLN A 44 6.45 -3.31 -14.93
C GLN A 44 7.36 -3.66 -13.75
N ASN A 45 7.95 -4.88 -13.82
CA ASN A 45 8.92 -5.35 -12.82
C ASN A 45 8.36 -5.37 -11.39
N VAL A 46 7.13 -5.85 -11.24
CA VAL A 46 6.49 -6.08 -9.94
C VAL A 46 6.68 -7.53 -9.54
N VAL A 47 7.07 -7.76 -8.30
CA VAL A 47 7.15 -9.11 -7.71
C VAL A 47 6.13 -9.23 -6.60
N VAL A 48 5.32 -10.29 -6.62
CA VAL A 48 4.35 -10.61 -5.57
C VAL A 48 4.70 -11.97 -4.99
N MET A 49 5.19 -11.98 -3.75
CA MET A 49 5.62 -13.19 -3.06
C MET A 49 4.42 -14.01 -2.57
N GLY A 50 4.64 -15.30 -2.37
CA GLY A 50 3.67 -16.17 -1.71
C GLY A 50 3.27 -15.68 -0.32
N GLY A 51 2.04 -15.99 0.11
CA GLY A 51 1.51 -15.56 1.41
C GLY A 51 1.07 -14.10 1.48
N THR A 52 1.13 -13.36 0.35
CA THR A 52 0.59 -11.99 0.25
C THR A 52 -0.90 -12.00 -0.06
N ARG A 53 -1.60 -10.97 0.40
CA ARG A 53 -3.00 -10.70 0.03
C ARG A 53 -3.13 -9.28 -0.50
N ILE A 54 -3.65 -9.16 -1.71
CA ILE A 54 -3.91 -7.89 -2.39
C ILE A 54 -5.41 -7.83 -2.70
N GLY A 55 -6.08 -6.81 -2.19
CA GLY A 55 -7.50 -6.55 -2.39
C GLY A 55 -7.86 -6.16 -3.83
N ASN A 56 -9.02 -5.58 -4.00
CA ASN A 56 -9.54 -5.18 -5.31
C ASN A 56 -9.08 -3.77 -5.69
N ASN A 57 -9.00 -3.50 -7.00
CA ASN A 57 -8.69 -2.18 -7.57
C ASN A 57 -7.36 -1.59 -7.03
N VAL A 58 -6.42 -2.43 -6.64
CA VAL A 58 -5.09 -2.01 -6.17
C VAL A 58 -4.22 -1.65 -7.37
N LYS A 59 -3.49 -0.54 -7.25
CA LYS A 59 -2.53 -0.12 -8.28
C LYS A 59 -1.11 -0.17 -7.71
N ILE A 60 -0.32 -1.08 -8.23
CA ILE A 60 1.09 -1.23 -7.90
C ILE A 60 1.89 -0.73 -9.08
N GLN A 61 2.65 0.34 -8.88
CA GLN A 61 3.46 0.94 -9.94
C GLN A 61 4.74 0.14 -10.17
N ASN A 62 5.56 0.59 -11.13
CA ASN A 62 6.77 -0.12 -11.55
C ASN A 62 7.78 -0.31 -10.43
N ASN A 63 8.54 -1.41 -10.50
CA ASN A 63 9.67 -1.72 -9.62
C ASN A 63 9.29 -1.87 -8.14
N VAL A 64 8.16 -2.50 -7.84
CA VAL A 64 7.70 -2.75 -6.47
C VAL A 64 7.71 -4.24 -6.18
N SER A 65 8.28 -4.62 -5.04
CA SER A 65 8.20 -5.99 -4.51
C SER A 65 7.28 -6.04 -3.30
N ILE A 66 6.25 -6.89 -3.38
CA ILE A 66 5.34 -7.17 -2.27
C ILE A 66 5.80 -8.48 -1.63
N TYR A 67 6.40 -8.36 -0.44
CA TYR A 67 6.96 -9.50 0.28
C TYR A 67 5.91 -10.27 1.08
N GLU A 68 6.26 -11.50 1.45
CA GLU A 68 5.48 -12.30 2.40
C GLU A 68 5.16 -11.51 3.67
N GLY A 69 3.90 -11.59 4.13
CA GLY A 69 3.39 -10.87 5.30
C GLY A 69 2.88 -9.46 5.01
N VAL A 70 2.97 -8.98 3.76
CA VAL A 70 2.32 -7.72 3.35
C VAL A 70 0.89 -8.00 2.91
N GLU A 71 -0.04 -7.22 3.43
CA GLU A 71 -1.45 -7.24 3.05
C GLU A 71 -1.88 -5.83 2.60
N LEU A 72 -2.42 -5.74 1.39
CA LEU A 72 -2.97 -4.52 0.81
C LEU A 72 -4.48 -4.68 0.71
N GLU A 73 -5.24 -3.83 1.38
CA GLU A 73 -6.71 -3.80 1.24
C GLU A 73 -7.11 -3.14 -0.10
N ASP A 74 -8.42 -3.03 -0.37
CA ASP A 74 -8.95 -2.45 -1.60
C ASP A 74 -8.49 -1.01 -1.83
N ASP A 75 -8.42 -0.59 -3.10
CA ASP A 75 -8.16 0.79 -3.52
C ASP A 75 -6.77 1.34 -3.10
N VAL A 76 -5.84 0.49 -2.67
CA VAL A 76 -4.48 0.92 -2.30
C VAL A 76 -3.68 1.32 -3.54
N PHE A 77 -2.91 2.40 -3.42
CA PHE A 77 -1.95 2.84 -4.42
C PHE A 77 -0.51 2.71 -3.90
N CYS A 78 0.30 1.92 -4.59
CA CYS A 78 1.74 1.81 -4.37
C CYS A 78 2.48 2.56 -5.47
N GLY A 79 3.13 3.67 -5.14
CA GLY A 79 3.92 4.49 -6.04
C GLY A 79 5.16 3.76 -6.56
N PRO A 80 5.76 4.20 -7.68
CA PRO A 80 6.88 3.53 -8.30
C PRO A 80 8.07 3.45 -7.33
N SER A 81 8.71 2.28 -7.33
CA SER A 81 9.88 1.99 -6.50
C SER A 81 9.67 2.18 -4.99
N CYS A 82 8.43 2.16 -4.50
CA CYS A 82 8.22 2.09 -3.06
C CYS A 82 8.68 0.72 -2.55
N VAL A 83 9.14 0.67 -1.31
CA VAL A 83 9.81 -0.49 -0.74
C VAL A 83 9.08 -0.96 0.52
N PHE A 84 8.79 -2.26 0.57
CA PHE A 84 8.38 -2.93 1.80
C PHE A 84 9.58 -3.73 2.34
N THR A 85 9.76 -3.77 3.64
CA THR A 85 10.66 -4.73 4.28
C THR A 85 9.84 -5.85 4.93
N ASN A 86 10.48 -6.96 5.32
CA ASN A 86 9.78 -8.07 5.99
C ASN A 86 10.46 -8.48 7.32
N VAL A 87 11.71 -8.07 7.53
CA VAL A 87 12.48 -8.30 8.75
C VAL A 87 13.23 -7.04 9.15
N THR A 88 13.36 -6.78 10.46
CA THR A 88 13.94 -5.52 10.97
C THR A 88 15.46 -5.50 11.03
N ASN A 89 16.09 -6.66 11.16
CA ASN A 89 17.53 -6.78 11.43
C ASN A 89 18.19 -7.92 10.62
N PRO A 90 18.14 -7.86 9.26
CA PRO A 90 18.66 -8.94 8.42
C PRO A 90 20.18 -9.11 8.58
N ARG A 91 20.62 -10.37 8.49
CA ARG A 91 22.03 -10.76 8.34
C ARG A 91 22.10 -11.96 7.40
N SER A 92 22.95 -11.93 6.39
CA SER A 92 23.00 -12.98 5.39
C SER A 92 23.36 -14.36 5.96
N HIS A 93 24.19 -14.42 6.98
CA HIS A 93 24.61 -15.66 7.65
C HIS A 93 23.68 -16.12 8.78
N VAL A 94 22.58 -15.37 9.06
CA VAL A 94 21.59 -15.72 10.09
C VAL A 94 20.20 -15.80 9.44
N SER A 95 19.62 -16.99 9.39
CA SER A 95 18.26 -17.15 8.89
C SER A 95 17.26 -16.56 9.88
N ARG A 96 16.46 -15.59 9.41
CA ARG A 96 15.39 -14.92 10.17
C ARG A 96 14.01 -15.06 9.51
N LYS A 97 13.81 -16.09 8.70
CA LYS A 97 12.54 -16.32 8.00
C LYS A 97 11.33 -16.45 8.95
N HIS A 98 11.56 -16.92 10.15
CA HIS A 98 10.54 -17.05 11.21
C HIS A 98 10.24 -15.74 11.95
N GLU A 99 10.99 -14.66 11.66
CA GLU A 99 10.83 -13.33 12.27
C GLU A 99 10.14 -12.32 11.32
N TYR A 100 9.57 -12.78 10.20
CA TYR A 100 8.85 -11.89 9.29
C TYR A 100 7.68 -11.22 9.99
N LYS A 101 7.59 -9.89 9.85
CA LYS A 101 6.55 -9.08 10.44
C LYS A 101 5.51 -8.69 9.41
N ARG A 102 4.26 -8.84 9.76
CA ARG A 102 3.14 -8.44 8.90
C ARG A 102 3.08 -6.91 8.78
N THR A 103 2.75 -6.45 7.57
CA THR A 103 2.47 -5.05 7.28
C THR A 103 1.08 -4.97 6.68
N LEU A 104 0.21 -4.15 7.26
CA LEU A 104 -1.15 -3.96 6.79
C LEU A 104 -1.32 -2.57 6.20
N VAL A 105 -1.72 -2.51 4.94
CA VAL A 105 -2.07 -1.26 4.25
C VAL A 105 -3.57 -1.23 4.05
N ARG A 106 -4.23 -0.37 4.81
CA ARG A 106 -5.69 -0.26 4.82
C ARG A 106 -6.22 0.40 3.56
N ARG A 107 -7.52 0.19 3.33
CA ARG A 107 -8.25 0.67 2.16
C ARG A 107 -7.93 2.12 1.78
N GLY A 108 -7.74 2.35 0.48
CA GLY A 108 -7.57 3.68 -0.08
C GLY A 108 -6.27 4.39 0.29
N SER A 109 -5.35 3.72 1.00
CA SER A 109 -4.06 4.32 1.36
C SER A 109 -3.19 4.52 0.13
N THR A 110 -2.41 5.59 0.15
CA THR A 110 -1.44 5.93 -0.90
C THR A 110 -0.02 5.88 -0.34
N ILE A 111 0.85 5.16 -1.02
CA ILE A 111 2.29 5.12 -0.75
C ILE A 111 3.00 5.83 -1.90
N GLY A 112 3.69 6.92 -1.60
CA GLY A 112 4.40 7.73 -2.60
C GLY A 112 5.61 7.02 -3.19
N ALA A 113 6.10 7.55 -4.33
CA ALA A 113 7.28 7.02 -5.00
C ALA A 113 8.50 6.97 -4.07
N ASN A 114 9.31 5.91 -4.16
CA ASN A 114 10.51 5.70 -3.34
C ASN A 114 10.28 5.75 -1.81
N ALA A 115 9.05 5.69 -1.33
CA ALA A 115 8.80 5.59 0.10
C ALA A 115 9.18 4.18 0.61
N THR A 116 9.68 4.11 1.85
CA THR A 116 10.02 2.83 2.50
C THR A 116 9.07 2.57 3.66
N ILE A 117 8.42 1.42 3.65
CA ILE A 117 7.55 0.94 4.72
C ILE A 117 8.30 -0.13 5.50
N VAL A 118 8.72 0.20 6.71
CA VAL A 118 9.37 -0.75 7.61
C VAL A 118 8.32 -1.75 8.10
N CYS A 119 8.67 -3.03 8.10
CA CYS A 119 7.75 -4.10 8.45
C CYS A 119 7.19 -3.99 9.88
N GLY A 120 5.99 -4.51 10.08
CA GLY A 120 5.33 -4.53 11.39
C GLY A 120 4.45 -3.31 11.66
N VAL A 121 4.18 -2.48 10.65
CA VAL A 121 3.33 -1.30 10.79
C VAL A 121 1.98 -1.47 10.09
N THR A 122 0.99 -0.71 10.55
CA THR A 122 -0.30 -0.54 9.88
C THR A 122 -0.39 0.88 9.30
N LEU A 123 -0.71 0.98 8.01
CA LEU A 123 -1.12 2.23 7.40
C LEU A 123 -2.65 2.31 7.46
N GLY A 124 -3.18 3.31 8.18
CA GLY A 124 -4.62 3.50 8.37
C GLY A 124 -5.34 3.87 7.08
N GLU A 125 -6.65 3.69 7.05
CA GLU A 125 -7.48 3.96 5.87
C GLU A 125 -7.25 5.37 5.31
N TYR A 126 -7.14 5.47 3.98
CA TYR A 126 -6.92 6.72 3.26
C TYR A 126 -5.71 7.53 3.75
N SER A 127 -4.76 6.89 4.43
CA SER A 127 -3.50 7.54 4.79
C SER A 127 -2.68 7.86 3.54
N PHE A 128 -1.85 8.87 3.62
CA PHE A 128 -1.02 9.30 2.50
C PHE A 128 0.43 9.42 2.94
N VAL A 129 1.26 8.53 2.40
CA VAL A 129 2.71 8.57 2.61
C VAL A 129 3.34 9.31 1.45
N GLY A 130 3.98 10.43 1.71
CA GLY A 130 4.66 11.23 0.70
C GLY A 130 5.86 10.52 0.09
N ALA A 131 6.26 10.95 -1.12
CA ALA A 131 7.40 10.37 -1.81
C ALA A 131 8.68 10.45 -0.97
N GLY A 132 9.50 9.39 -1.01
CA GLY A 132 10.77 9.30 -0.27
C GLY A 132 10.65 9.19 1.25
N ALA A 133 9.45 9.13 1.81
CA ALA A 133 9.27 9.00 3.27
C ALA A 133 9.65 7.60 3.77
N VAL A 134 10.16 7.52 5.01
CA VAL A 134 10.46 6.24 5.69
C VAL A 134 9.52 6.06 6.88
N VAL A 135 8.52 5.19 6.72
CA VAL A 135 7.52 4.89 7.74
C VAL A 135 8.05 3.81 8.67
N THR A 136 8.16 4.13 9.96
CA THR A 136 8.71 3.26 11.01
C THR A 136 7.70 2.94 12.11
N THR A 137 6.51 3.55 12.09
CA THR A 137 5.44 3.36 13.08
C THR A 137 4.10 3.39 12.37
N ASP A 138 3.05 2.94 13.05
CA ASP A 138 1.68 2.98 12.54
C ASP A 138 1.28 4.40 12.10
N VAL A 139 0.49 4.44 11.04
CA VAL A 139 -0.05 5.68 10.46
C VAL A 139 -1.55 5.74 10.73
N LEU A 140 -1.99 6.85 11.28
CA LEU A 140 -3.42 7.08 11.54
C LEU A 140 -4.22 7.17 10.23
N PRO A 141 -5.50 6.78 10.21
CA PRO A 141 -6.39 7.02 9.08
C PRO A 141 -6.35 8.50 8.65
N TYR A 142 -6.33 8.74 7.34
CA TYR A 142 -6.24 10.06 6.73
C TYR A 142 -4.93 10.84 7.04
N GLY A 143 -3.97 10.26 7.75
CA GLY A 143 -2.72 10.93 8.10
C GLY A 143 -1.83 11.19 6.89
N LEU A 144 -1.35 12.42 6.73
CA LEU A 144 -0.34 12.80 5.75
C LEU A 144 1.05 12.70 6.38
N MET A 145 1.85 11.74 5.89
CA MET A 145 3.18 11.41 6.41
C MET A 145 4.27 11.83 5.43
N VAL A 146 5.31 12.49 5.90
CA VAL A 146 6.51 12.83 5.09
C VAL A 146 7.79 12.75 5.92
N GLY A 147 8.91 12.63 5.26
CA GLY A 147 10.25 12.73 5.86
C GLY A 147 10.87 11.40 6.27
N VAL A 148 12.10 11.48 6.81
CA VAL A 148 12.93 10.35 7.26
C VAL A 148 13.47 10.65 8.66
N PRO A 149 12.95 9.98 9.71
CA PRO A 149 11.76 9.12 9.71
C PRO A 149 10.47 9.92 9.44
N ALA A 150 9.46 9.26 8.88
CA ALA A 150 8.19 9.90 8.53
C ALA A 150 7.48 10.48 9.76
N ARG A 151 6.94 11.69 9.60
CA ARG A 151 6.13 12.38 10.62
C ARG A 151 4.83 12.88 10.00
N ARG A 152 3.77 12.86 10.78
CA ARG A 152 2.49 13.41 10.33
C ARG A 152 2.56 14.94 10.28
N ILE A 153 2.30 15.51 9.11
CA ILE A 153 2.31 16.96 8.88
C ILE A 153 0.91 17.51 8.59
N GLY A 154 -0.12 16.67 8.65
CA GLY A 154 -1.49 17.06 8.37
C GLY A 154 -2.38 15.88 8.05
N TRP A 155 -3.43 16.16 7.29
CA TRP A 155 -4.45 15.20 6.93
C TRP A 155 -4.75 15.25 5.43
N MET A 156 -5.16 14.11 4.89
CA MET A 156 -5.64 13.97 3.51
C MET A 156 -7.10 13.55 3.51
N SER A 157 -7.86 14.01 2.54
CA SER A 157 -9.21 13.52 2.33
C SER A 157 -9.21 12.16 1.63
N ARG A 158 -10.35 11.48 1.61
CA ARG A 158 -10.54 10.25 0.81
C ARG A 158 -10.33 10.46 -0.70
N CYS A 159 -10.39 11.69 -1.18
CA CYS A 159 -10.15 12.04 -2.58
C CYS A 159 -8.67 12.41 -2.87
N GLY A 160 -7.79 12.35 -1.86
CA GLY A 160 -6.37 12.70 -2.03
C GLY A 160 -6.08 14.21 -1.93
N GLU A 161 -7.02 15.02 -1.45
CA GLU A 161 -6.81 16.44 -1.22
C GLU A 161 -6.30 16.71 0.21
N ARG A 162 -5.34 17.63 0.33
CA ARG A 162 -4.86 18.05 1.65
C ARG A 162 -5.97 18.83 2.38
N LEU A 163 -6.23 18.44 3.62
CA LEU A 163 -7.24 19.07 4.45
C LEU A 163 -6.63 20.15 5.35
N THR A 164 -7.28 21.31 5.39
CA THR A 164 -7.02 22.35 6.40
C THR A 164 -8.05 22.20 7.51
N VAL A 165 -7.62 21.80 8.69
CA VAL A 165 -8.48 21.66 9.87
C VAL A 165 -8.53 23.00 10.61
N THR A 166 -9.72 23.54 10.80
CA THR A 166 -9.96 24.79 11.55
C THR A 166 -11.08 24.53 12.56
N GLY A 167 -10.80 24.79 13.83
CA GLY A 167 -11.77 24.54 14.91
C GLY A 167 -12.18 23.06 15.00
N GLY A 168 -11.26 22.12 14.70
CA GLY A 168 -11.54 20.68 14.72
C GLY A 168 -12.33 20.17 13.51
N ARG A 169 -12.56 20.99 12.48
CA ARG A 169 -13.35 20.60 11.30
C ARG A 169 -12.61 20.90 10.00
N ALA A 170 -12.90 20.10 8.99
CA ALA A 170 -12.42 20.30 7.63
C ALA A 170 -13.47 19.87 6.60
N VAL A 171 -13.39 20.44 5.40
CA VAL A 171 -14.21 20.06 4.26
C VAL A 171 -13.29 19.81 3.08
N CYS A 172 -13.47 18.68 2.39
CA CYS A 172 -12.75 18.40 1.17
C CYS A 172 -13.27 19.29 0.04
N ALA A 173 -12.40 20.06 -0.58
CA ALA A 173 -12.78 20.95 -1.68
C ALA A 173 -13.24 20.19 -2.93
N ALA A 174 -12.72 18.98 -3.17
CA ALA A 174 -13.04 18.19 -4.35
C ALA A 174 -14.39 17.46 -4.28
N CYS A 175 -14.77 16.92 -3.10
CA CYS A 175 -15.97 16.09 -2.99
C CYS A 175 -16.96 16.54 -1.91
N GLY A 176 -16.68 17.64 -1.20
CA GLY A 176 -17.57 18.16 -0.16
C GLY A 176 -17.64 17.32 1.14
N THR A 177 -16.93 16.18 1.21
CA THR A 177 -16.93 15.37 2.44
C THR A 177 -16.42 16.18 3.62
N LYS A 178 -17.18 16.18 4.70
CA LYS A 178 -16.84 16.85 5.94
C LYS A 178 -16.07 15.92 6.88
N TYR A 179 -15.18 16.49 7.65
CA TYR A 179 -14.35 15.75 8.61
C TYR A 179 -14.33 16.47 9.95
N GLU A 180 -14.20 15.70 11.01
CA GLU A 180 -13.99 16.19 12.36
C GLU A 180 -12.72 15.58 12.95
N GLU A 181 -11.86 16.42 13.54
CA GLU A 181 -10.69 16.00 14.30
C GLU A 181 -11.00 16.08 15.79
N SER A 182 -10.86 14.97 16.47
CA SER A 182 -11.02 14.90 17.92
C SER A 182 -9.98 13.93 18.49
N GLY A 183 -9.28 14.35 19.55
CA GLY A 183 -8.23 13.56 20.18
C GLY A 183 -7.07 13.20 19.24
N GLY A 184 -6.76 14.04 18.24
CA GLY A 184 -5.69 13.81 17.28
C GLY A 184 -6.03 12.76 16.18
N ILE A 185 -7.30 12.40 16.05
CA ILE A 185 -7.81 11.46 15.04
C ILE A 185 -8.83 12.20 14.17
N LEU A 186 -8.68 12.09 12.84
CA LEU A 186 -9.63 12.62 11.87
C LEU A 186 -10.65 11.53 11.48
N ARG A 187 -11.93 11.92 11.37
CA ARG A 187 -13.00 11.05 10.90
C ARG A 187 -13.93 11.80 9.94
N PRO A 188 -14.46 11.13 8.90
CA PRO A 188 -15.53 11.71 8.12
C PRO A 188 -16.81 11.81 8.97
N ILE A 189 -17.57 12.88 8.74
CA ILE A 189 -18.89 13.09 9.35
C ILE A 189 -19.96 13.24 8.26
N ALA A 190 -21.19 12.93 8.61
CA ALA A 190 -22.33 13.01 7.70
C ALA A 190 -22.64 14.47 7.28
#